data_2856558f8f2247aadd44f799d88be7b4
#
_entry.id   2856558f8f2247aadd44f799d88be7b4
#
_cell.length_a   1.000
_cell.length_b   1.000
_cell.length_c   1.000
_cell.angle_alpha   90.00
_cell.angle_beta   90.00
_cell.angle_gamma   90.00
#
_symmetry.space_group_name_H-M   'P 1'
#
loop_
_entity.id
_entity.type
_entity.pdbx_description
1 polymer ?
#
loop_
_entity_poly.entity_id
_entity_poly.type
_entity_poly.pdbx_seq_one_letter_code
_entity_poly.pdbx_strand_id
1 'polypeptide(L)'
;TPINQPSDLKGLKIRVQQSPTNVEMMRLLGGTATPMGFGDVYTALQAGILDGAENNELALTDNGHGDICKYYSYDMHQMVPDLLVANYAFLNGLSDEERAIFEEGFQIVKSTEQDAWEDAVAEAKDKAENEQHVNFIYPDTAPFQEAMAPLHDSVLAANPELQPIYDRIQQHNAAHTAD
;
A
#
# COMPACT_ATOMS: atom_id res chain seq x y z
N THR A 1 -2.51 6.87 -18.10
CA THR A 1 -3.87 7.43 -17.86
C THR A 1 -3.96 7.83 -16.40
N PRO A 2 -4.34 9.10 -16.08
CA PRO A 2 -4.60 9.49 -14.72
C PRO A 2 -5.87 8.81 -14.19
N ILE A 3 -5.88 8.43 -12.91
CA ILE A 3 -7.03 7.87 -12.22
C ILE A 3 -7.55 8.91 -11.24
N ASN A 4 -8.72 9.49 -11.54
CA ASN A 4 -9.39 10.49 -10.71
C ASN A 4 -10.62 9.95 -9.99
N GLN A 5 -11.13 8.80 -10.42
CA GLN A 5 -12.31 8.14 -9.87
C GLN A 5 -12.25 6.64 -10.20
N PRO A 6 -12.96 5.77 -9.49
CA PRO A 6 -12.93 4.32 -9.74
C PRO A 6 -13.27 3.93 -11.19
N SER A 7 -14.18 4.66 -11.84
CA SER A 7 -14.57 4.36 -13.24
C SER A 7 -13.43 4.53 -14.24
N ASP A 8 -12.37 5.26 -13.91
CA ASP A 8 -11.20 5.45 -14.80
C ASP A 8 -10.35 4.16 -14.89
N LEU A 9 -10.53 3.23 -13.95
CA LEU A 9 -9.90 1.90 -13.97
C LEU A 9 -10.56 0.92 -14.93
N LYS A 10 -11.73 1.27 -15.47
CA LYS A 10 -12.49 0.35 -16.32
C LYS A 10 -11.73 -0.02 -17.58
N GLY A 11 -11.52 -1.33 -17.76
CA GLY A 11 -10.80 -1.91 -18.91
C GLY A 11 -9.29 -1.92 -18.76
N LEU A 12 -8.74 -1.33 -17.69
CA LEU A 12 -7.31 -1.37 -17.41
C LEU A 12 -6.93 -2.66 -16.68
N LYS A 13 -5.81 -3.23 -17.08
CA LYS A 13 -5.17 -4.38 -16.42
C LYS A 13 -4.18 -3.85 -15.39
N ILE A 14 -4.58 -3.92 -14.13
CA ILE A 14 -3.78 -3.41 -13.02
C ILE A 14 -3.14 -4.58 -12.28
N ARG A 15 -1.83 -4.55 -12.15
CA ARG A 15 -1.14 -5.52 -11.30
C ARG A 15 -1.55 -5.31 -9.85
N VAL A 16 -1.83 -6.40 -9.19
CA VAL A 16 -2.03 -6.46 -7.74
C VAL A 16 -1.15 -7.55 -7.12
N GLN A 17 -0.98 -7.53 -5.81
CA GLN A 17 -0.35 -8.63 -5.09
C GLN A 17 -1.15 -9.93 -5.27
N GLN A 18 -0.49 -11.08 -5.11
CA GLN A 18 -1.11 -12.41 -5.19
C GLN A 18 -1.96 -12.70 -3.93
N SER A 19 -2.94 -11.85 -3.69
CA SER A 19 -3.85 -11.87 -2.55
C SER A 19 -5.29 -11.86 -3.04
N PRO A 20 -6.17 -12.77 -2.57
CA PRO A 20 -7.59 -12.72 -2.90
C PRO A 20 -8.25 -11.38 -2.54
N THR A 21 -7.84 -10.77 -1.43
CA THR A 21 -8.33 -9.46 -1.00
C THR A 21 -7.96 -8.37 -1.99
N ASN A 22 -6.72 -8.35 -2.49
CA ASN A 22 -6.27 -7.35 -3.47
C ASN A 22 -6.94 -7.55 -4.84
N VAL A 23 -7.20 -8.81 -5.22
CA VAL A 23 -7.96 -9.11 -6.45
C VAL A 23 -9.40 -8.58 -6.34
N GLU A 24 -10.06 -8.81 -5.20
CA GLU A 24 -11.43 -8.33 -4.99
C GLU A 24 -11.48 -6.80 -4.87
N MET A 25 -10.52 -6.18 -4.18
CA MET A 25 -10.36 -4.73 -4.11
C MET A 25 -10.33 -4.11 -5.52
N MET A 26 -9.43 -4.57 -6.39
CA MET A 26 -9.31 -4.04 -7.75
C MET A 26 -10.58 -4.28 -8.58
N ARG A 27 -11.25 -5.42 -8.38
CA ARG A 27 -12.54 -5.71 -9.02
C ARG A 27 -13.63 -4.74 -8.61
N LEU A 28 -13.71 -4.40 -7.32
CA LEU A 28 -14.69 -3.44 -6.78
C LEU A 28 -14.41 -2.02 -7.26
N LEU A 29 -13.14 -1.66 -7.44
CA LEU A 29 -12.72 -0.40 -8.05
C LEU A 29 -13.00 -0.33 -9.56
N GLY A 30 -13.38 -1.45 -10.20
CA GLY A 30 -13.75 -1.50 -11.62
C GLY A 30 -12.62 -1.87 -12.57
N GLY A 31 -11.40 -2.09 -12.08
CA GLY A 31 -10.25 -2.52 -12.86
C GLY A 31 -10.19 -4.03 -13.06
N THR A 32 -9.31 -4.48 -13.95
CA THR A 32 -9.00 -5.89 -14.16
C THR A 32 -7.76 -6.25 -13.34
N ALA A 33 -7.95 -6.96 -12.22
CA ALA A 33 -6.85 -7.42 -11.38
C ALA A 33 -5.97 -8.43 -12.13
N THR A 34 -4.66 -8.21 -12.11
CA THR A 34 -3.66 -9.13 -12.66
C THR A 34 -2.67 -9.50 -11.54
N PRO A 35 -2.95 -10.56 -10.76
CA PRO A 35 -2.08 -10.98 -9.66
C PRO A 35 -0.72 -11.42 -10.21
N MET A 36 0.36 -10.80 -9.70
CA MET A 36 1.71 -11.04 -10.21
C MET A 36 2.76 -10.81 -9.12
N GLY A 37 3.82 -11.63 -9.13
CA GLY A 37 5.02 -11.42 -8.30
C GLY A 37 5.67 -10.07 -8.61
N PHE A 38 6.21 -9.41 -7.59
CA PHE A 38 6.72 -8.05 -7.74
C PHE A 38 7.88 -7.96 -8.76
N GLY A 39 8.76 -8.95 -8.80
CA GLY A 39 9.91 -8.97 -9.71
C GLY A 39 9.55 -8.98 -11.20
N ASP A 40 8.33 -9.34 -11.57
CA ASP A 40 7.89 -9.41 -12.97
C ASP A 40 7.19 -8.11 -13.45
N VAL A 41 6.87 -7.20 -12.52
CA VAL A 41 5.99 -6.04 -12.79
C VAL A 41 6.62 -5.08 -13.79
N TYR A 42 7.88 -4.70 -13.59
CA TYR A 42 8.58 -3.78 -14.50
C TYR A 42 8.53 -4.27 -15.96
N THR A 43 8.90 -5.54 -16.16
CA THR A 43 8.92 -6.15 -17.50
C THR A 43 7.52 -6.21 -18.11
N ALA A 44 6.50 -6.53 -17.30
CA ALA A 44 5.11 -6.60 -17.77
C ALA A 44 4.53 -5.21 -18.13
N LEU A 45 4.89 -4.15 -17.38
CA LEU A 45 4.56 -2.77 -17.71
C LEU A 45 5.27 -2.34 -19.01
N GLN A 46 6.56 -2.62 -19.13
CA GLN A 46 7.36 -2.27 -20.31
C GLN A 46 6.83 -2.97 -21.57
N ALA A 47 6.39 -4.22 -21.45
CA ALA A 47 5.83 -4.98 -22.56
C ALA A 47 4.36 -4.63 -22.88
N GLY A 48 3.70 -3.75 -22.11
CA GLY A 48 2.29 -3.41 -22.29
C GLY A 48 1.33 -4.56 -21.94
N ILE A 49 1.78 -5.54 -21.18
CA ILE A 49 0.94 -6.62 -20.63
C ILE A 49 0.04 -6.07 -19.55
N LEU A 50 0.55 -5.11 -18.77
CA LEU A 50 -0.15 -4.35 -17.75
C LEU A 50 -0.32 -2.90 -18.20
N ASP A 51 -1.45 -2.30 -17.84
CA ASP A 51 -1.73 -0.88 -18.02
C ASP A 51 -1.27 -0.04 -16.82
N GLY A 52 -1.07 -0.68 -15.66
CA GLY A 52 -0.62 -0.06 -14.43
C GLY A 52 -0.39 -1.07 -13.30
N ALA A 53 0.05 -0.54 -12.16
CA ALA A 53 0.26 -1.31 -10.93
C ALA A 53 -0.07 -0.43 -9.72
N GLU A 54 -0.51 -1.04 -8.62
CA GLU A 54 -0.61 -0.37 -7.33
C GLU A 54 0.70 -0.57 -6.54
N ASN A 55 1.19 0.49 -5.92
CA ASN A 55 2.36 0.46 -5.02
C ASN A 55 2.56 1.84 -4.37
N ASN A 56 3.53 1.90 -3.44
CA ASN A 56 4.03 3.15 -2.88
C ASN A 56 4.98 3.88 -3.86
N GLU A 57 5.38 5.10 -3.50
CA GLU A 57 6.18 6.01 -4.32
C GLU A 57 7.57 5.46 -4.66
N LEU A 58 8.19 4.67 -3.76
CA LEU A 58 9.52 4.12 -3.97
C LEU A 58 9.58 3.19 -5.19
N ALA A 59 8.46 2.57 -5.56
CA ALA A 59 8.39 1.76 -6.77
C ALA A 59 8.66 2.56 -8.04
N LEU A 60 8.37 3.86 -8.05
CA LEU A 60 8.67 4.74 -9.20
C LEU A 60 10.16 4.85 -9.44
N THR A 61 10.94 5.06 -8.37
CA THR A 61 12.38 5.32 -8.46
C THR A 61 13.22 4.06 -8.31
N ASP A 62 13.03 3.30 -7.24
CA ASP A 62 13.89 2.16 -6.90
C ASP A 62 13.67 0.96 -7.82
N ASN A 63 12.44 0.82 -8.34
CA ASN A 63 12.09 -0.26 -9.26
C ASN A 63 11.86 0.23 -10.70
N GLY A 64 12.12 1.50 -10.97
CA GLY A 64 12.08 2.09 -12.31
C GLY A 64 10.68 2.20 -12.92
N HIS A 65 9.61 2.03 -12.15
CA HIS A 65 8.24 2.11 -12.70
C HIS A 65 7.94 3.50 -13.28
N GLY A 66 8.53 4.57 -12.72
CA GLY A 66 8.39 5.94 -13.21
C GLY A 66 8.98 6.17 -14.60
N ASP A 67 9.88 5.31 -15.07
CA ASP A 67 10.40 5.38 -16.44
C ASP A 67 9.32 5.00 -17.46
N ILE A 68 8.34 4.21 -17.06
CA ILE A 68 7.26 3.69 -17.92
C ILE A 68 5.93 4.38 -17.59
N CYS A 69 5.57 4.43 -16.31
CA CYS A 69 4.30 4.99 -15.82
C CYS A 69 4.44 6.49 -15.57
N LYS A 70 3.68 7.31 -16.32
CA LYS A 70 3.77 8.77 -16.25
C LYS A 70 2.69 9.45 -15.40
N TYR A 71 1.87 8.67 -14.71
CA TYR A 71 0.85 9.14 -13.78
C TYR A 71 0.89 8.29 -12.51
N TYR A 72 0.84 8.95 -11.36
CA TYR A 72 0.69 8.33 -10.06
C TYR A 72 -0.49 8.98 -9.35
N SER A 73 -1.52 8.20 -9.03
CA SER A 73 -2.75 8.71 -8.43
C SER A 73 -2.84 8.28 -6.96
N TYR A 74 -2.94 9.26 -6.08
CA TYR A 74 -3.10 9.07 -4.64
C TYR A 74 -4.56 8.79 -4.28
N ASP A 75 -5.08 7.66 -4.71
CA ASP A 75 -6.46 7.25 -4.42
C ASP A 75 -6.64 6.67 -3.01
N MET A 76 -5.54 6.46 -2.28
CA MET A 76 -5.47 6.01 -0.88
C MET A 76 -6.29 4.71 -0.64
N HIS A 77 -6.30 3.81 -1.63
CA HIS A 77 -7.11 2.59 -1.62
C HIS A 77 -6.66 1.56 -0.58
N GLN A 78 -5.41 1.62 -0.14
CA GLN A 78 -4.84 0.63 0.77
C GLN A 78 -3.71 1.23 1.61
N MET A 79 -3.61 0.78 2.86
CA MET A 79 -2.46 1.00 3.73
C MET A 79 -1.98 -0.35 4.25
N VAL A 80 -0.75 -0.73 3.92
CA VAL A 80 -0.12 -1.98 4.38
C VAL A 80 0.99 -1.62 5.35
N PRO A 81 0.82 -1.92 6.66
CA PRO A 81 1.88 -1.67 7.63
C PRO A 81 3.01 -2.69 7.48
N ASP A 82 4.24 -2.25 7.59
CA ASP A 82 5.38 -3.14 7.76
C ASP A 82 5.41 -3.68 9.20
N LEU A 83 5.72 -4.96 9.34
CA LEU A 83 5.73 -5.66 10.62
C LEU A 83 7.12 -6.22 10.91
N LEU A 84 7.76 -5.71 11.98
CA LEU A 84 8.94 -6.35 12.52
C LEU A 84 8.52 -7.59 13.30
N VAL A 85 8.91 -8.77 12.82
CA VAL A 85 8.55 -10.05 13.42
C VAL A 85 9.78 -10.81 13.90
N ALA A 86 9.62 -11.58 14.97
CA ALA A 86 10.66 -12.46 15.47
C ALA A 86 10.10 -13.86 15.78
N ASN A 87 10.97 -14.86 15.75
CA ASN A 87 10.58 -16.23 16.07
C ASN A 87 10.16 -16.32 17.55
N TYR A 88 8.97 -16.84 17.81
CA TYR A 88 8.39 -16.97 19.15
C TYR A 88 9.27 -17.80 20.11
N ALA A 89 9.79 -18.96 19.63
CA ALA A 89 10.62 -19.82 20.45
C ALA A 89 11.96 -19.16 20.82
N PHE A 90 12.52 -18.37 19.88
CA PHE A 90 13.72 -17.58 20.13
C PHE A 90 13.46 -16.55 21.25
N LEU A 91 12.43 -15.73 21.13
CA LEU A 91 12.10 -14.71 22.13
C LEU A 91 11.81 -15.29 23.52
N ASN A 92 11.14 -16.46 23.56
CA ASN A 92 10.86 -17.13 24.83
C ASN A 92 12.06 -17.86 25.45
N GLY A 93 13.11 -18.11 24.66
CA GLY A 93 14.37 -18.66 25.14
C GLY A 93 15.33 -17.63 25.75
N LEU A 94 15.02 -16.33 25.59
CA LEU A 94 15.84 -15.25 26.15
C LEU A 94 15.61 -15.10 27.66
N SER A 95 16.66 -14.75 28.38
CA SER A 95 16.55 -14.23 29.75
C SER A 95 15.84 -12.87 29.77
N ASP A 96 15.36 -12.43 30.92
CA ASP A 96 14.72 -11.13 31.09
C ASP A 96 15.63 -9.97 30.67
N GLU A 97 16.92 -10.10 30.94
CA GLU A 97 17.93 -9.09 30.60
C GLU A 97 18.16 -9.02 29.08
N GLU A 98 18.28 -10.17 28.41
CA GLU A 98 18.39 -10.25 26.95
C GLU A 98 17.11 -9.76 26.26
N ARG A 99 15.93 -10.11 26.79
CA ARG A 99 14.64 -9.62 26.26
C ARG A 99 14.54 -8.11 26.33
N ALA A 100 14.96 -7.48 27.42
CA ALA A 100 14.95 -6.03 27.55
C ALA A 100 15.83 -5.34 26.48
N ILE A 101 17.00 -5.93 26.16
CA ILE A 101 17.87 -5.43 25.08
C ILE A 101 17.17 -5.52 23.72
N PHE A 102 16.50 -6.64 23.44
CA PHE A 102 15.74 -6.79 22.18
C PHE A 102 14.56 -5.81 22.11
N GLU A 103 13.82 -5.60 23.18
CA GLU A 103 12.70 -4.66 23.23
C GLU A 103 13.16 -3.22 22.99
N GLU A 104 14.29 -2.81 23.57
CA GLU A 104 14.91 -1.52 23.29
C GLU A 104 15.34 -1.42 21.81
N GLY A 105 15.99 -2.47 21.29
CA GLY A 105 16.38 -2.56 19.88
C GLY A 105 15.20 -2.44 18.92
N PHE A 106 14.08 -3.08 19.23
CA PHE A 106 12.86 -2.98 18.40
C PHE A 106 12.30 -1.55 18.38
N GLN A 107 12.36 -0.80 19.48
CA GLN A 107 11.91 0.59 19.48
C GLN A 107 12.84 1.48 18.64
N ILE A 108 14.16 1.25 18.70
CA ILE A 108 15.14 1.97 17.89
C ILE A 108 14.90 1.68 16.39
N VAL A 109 14.74 0.41 16.01
CA VAL A 109 14.47 0.02 14.62
C VAL A 109 13.20 0.70 14.13
N LYS A 110 12.11 0.64 14.93
CA LYS A 110 10.83 1.26 14.57
C LYS A 110 10.95 2.76 14.32
N SER A 111 11.58 3.51 15.25
CA SER A 111 11.69 4.97 15.08
C SER A 111 12.60 5.33 13.91
N THR A 112 13.73 4.64 13.76
CA THR A 112 14.67 4.88 12.66
C THR A 112 14.04 4.58 11.30
N GLU A 113 13.25 3.52 11.21
CA GLU A 113 12.56 3.16 9.98
C GLU A 113 11.50 4.19 9.61
N GLN A 114 10.71 4.67 10.58
CA GLN A 114 9.69 5.69 10.34
C GLN A 114 10.29 6.99 9.79
N ASP A 115 11.38 7.48 10.40
CA ASP A 115 12.09 8.67 9.94
C ASP A 115 12.69 8.47 8.54
N ALA A 116 13.35 7.32 8.31
CA ALA A 116 13.96 7.00 7.02
C ALA A 116 12.92 6.81 5.91
N TRP A 117 11.73 6.29 6.23
CA TRP A 117 10.64 6.13 5.27
C TRP A 117 10.11 7.49 4.78
N GLU A 118 9.89 8.45 5.68
CA GLU A 118 9.43 9.79 5.31
C GLU A 118 10.42 10.49 4.38
N ASP A 119 11.71 10.42 4.68
CA ASP A 119 12.78 10.97 3.85
C ASP A 119 12.82 10.27 2.47
N ALA A 120 12.75 8.95 2.43
CA ALA A 120 12.78 8.16 1.20
C ALA A 120 11.57 8.46 0.29
N VAL A 121 10.37 8.60 0.85
CA VAL A 121 9.17 8.98 0.09
C VAL A 121 9.32 10.39 -0.49
N ALA A 122 9.83 11.35 0.29
CA ALA A 122 10.04 12.71 -0.19
C ALA A 122 11.06 12.76 -1.36
N GLU A 123 12.17 12.04 -1.23
CA GLU A 123 13.18 11.91 -2.29
C GLU A 123 12.63 11.21 -3.54
N ALA A 124 11.88 10.11 -3.37
CA ALA A 124 11.26 9.39 -4.47
C ALA A 124 10.27 10.25 -5.25
N LYS A 125 9.46 11.06 -4.56
CA LYS A 125 8.53 12.00 -5.22
C LYS A 125 9.29 13.06 -6.02
N ASP A 126 10.27 13.71 -5.41
CA ASP A 126 11.07 14.75 -6.09
C ASP A 126 11.74 14.20 -7.36
N LYS A 127 12.37 13.05 -7.26
CA LYS A 127 13.03 12.38 -8.38
C LYS A 127 12.03 11.94 -9.46
N ALA A 128 10.91 11.33 -9.07
CA ALA A 128 9.89 10.90 -10.02
C ALA A 128 9.29 12.08 -10.80
N GLU A 129 9.04 13.22 -10.14
CA GLU A 129 8.50 14.41 -10.77
C GLU A 129 9.53 15.08 -11.69
N ASN A 130 10.74 15.33 -11.19
CA ASN A 130 11.73 16.18 -11.87
C ASN A 130 12.58 15.41 -12.90
N GLU A 131 12.90 14.14 -12.66
CA GLU A 131 13.76 13.35 -13.55
C GLU A 131 12.96 12.39 -14.43
N GLN A 132 11.95 11.71 -13.87
CA GLN A 132 11.14 10.73 -14.59
C GLN A 132 9.89 11.34 -15.23
N HIS A 133 9.57 12.60 -14.92
CA HIS A 133 8.41 13.35 -15.44
C HIS A 133 7.07 12.66 -15.13
N VAL A 134 6.95 12.11 -13.93
CA VAL A 134 5.70 11.53 -13.42
C VAL A 134 4.77 12.66 -12.94
N ASN A 135 3.51 12.58 -13.36
CA ASN A 135 2.47 13.52 -12.92
C ASN A 135 1.75 12.93 -11.72
N PHE A 136 1.81 13.59 -10.58
CA PHE A 136 1.09 13.21 -9.37
C PHE A 136 -0.34 13.76 -9.40
N ILE A 137 -1.31 12.88 -9.19
CA ILE A 137 -2.75 13.15 -9.22
C ILE A 137 -3.29 12.96 -7.80
N TYR A 138 -4.07 13.90 -7.32
CA TYR A 138 -4.70 13.89 -6.00
C TYR A 138 -6.23 13.89 -6.15
N PRO A 139 -6.84 12.73 -6.38
CA PRO A 139 -8.28 12.61 -6.57
C PRO A 139 -9.04 12.78 -5.26
N ASP A 140 -10.35 13.03 -5.36
CA ASP A 140 -11.24 12.83 -4.22
C ASP A 140 -11.27 11.34 -3.84
N THR A 141 -10.92 11.02 -2.59
CA THR A 141 -10.84 9.64 -2.12
C THR A 141 -12.19 9.04 -1.73
N ALA A 142 -13.23 9.86 -1.51
CA ALA A 142 -14.53 9.39 -1.07
C ALA A 142 -15.16 8.34 -2.00
N PRO A 143 -15.14 8.49 -3.35
CA PRO A 143 -15.67 7.46 -4.24
C PRO A 143 -14.92 6.12 -4.16
N PHE A 144 -13.61 6.15 -3.89
CA PHE A 144 -12.80 4.93 -3.71
C PHE A 144 -13.16 4.24 -2.39
N GLN A 145 -13.33 5.00 -1.31
CA GLN A 145 -13.75 4.47 -0.01
C GLN A 145 -15.15 3.84 -0.09
N GLU A 146 -16.12 4.50 -0.76
CA GLU A 146 -17.45 3.95 -0.98
C GLU A 146 -17.39 2.60 -1.73
N ALA A 147 -16.56 2.50 -2.76
CA ALA A 147 -16.39 1.26 -3.51
C ALA A 147 -15.84 0.10 -2.66
N MET A 148 -15.11 0.41 -1.57
CA MET A 148 -14.51 -0.60 -0.68
C MET A 148 -15.44 -1.10 0.43
N ALA A 149 -16.55 -0.46 0.71
CA ALA A 149 -17.47 -0.87 1.78
C ALA A 149 -17.89 -2.35 1.70
N PRO A 150 -18.26 -2.92 0.52
CA PRO A 150 -18.59 -4.34 0.42
C PRO A 150 -17.42 -5.29 0.75
N LEU A 151 -16.18 -4.85 0.52
CA LEU A 151 -14.99 -5.64 0.87
C LEU A 151 -14.82 -5.69 2.39
N HIS A 152 -14.93 -4.55 3.06
CA HIS A 152 -14.87 -4.48 4.53
C HIS A 152 -15.93 -5.39 5.15
N ASP A 153 -17.19 -5.29 4.71
CA ASP A 153 -18.29 -6.10 5.21
C ASP A 153 -18.01 -7.60 5.05
N SER A 154 -17.52 -8.02 3.88
CA SER A 154 -17.23 -9.42 3.60
C SER A 154 -16.09 -9.97 4.43
N VAL A 155 -15.02 -9.17 4.61
CA VAL A 155 -13.84 -9.57 5.41
C VAL A 155 -14.20 -9.68 6.88
N LEU A 156 -14.96 -8.71 7.42
CA LEU A 156 -15.41 -8.72 8.81
C LEU A 156 -16.39 -9.86 9.09
N ALA A 157 -17.29 -10.16 8.15
CA ALA A 157 -18.19 -11.30 8.27
C ALA A 157 -17.44 -12.65 8.30
N ALA A 158 -16.35 -12.76 7.53
CA ALA A 158 -15.52 -13.96 7.50
C ALA A 158 -14.56 -14.06 8.71
N ASN A 159 -14.19 -12.93 9.33
CA ASN A 159 -13.20 -12.84 10.39
C ASN A 159 -13.72 -11.89 11.51
N PRO A 160 -14.70 -12.32 12.31
CA PRO A 160 -15.30 -11.44 13.33
C PRO A 160 -14.33 -10.92 14.38
N GLU A 161 -13.21 -11.61 14.60
CA GLU A 161 -12.14 -11.21 15.49
C GLU A 161 -11.42 -9.90 15.05
N LEU A 162 -11.56 -9.50 13.81
CA LEU A 162 -11.00 -8.25 13.29
C LEU A 162 -11.88 -7.01 13.61
N GLN A 163 -13.14 -7.21 14.01
CA GLN A 163 -14.05 -6.10 14.28
C GLN A 163 -13.49 -5.06 15.26
N PRO A 164 -12.88 -5.43 16.41
CA PRO A 164 -12.32 -4.44 17.32
C PRO A 164 -11.18 -3.61 16.72
N ILE A 165 -10.40 -4.21 15.82
CA ILE A 165 -9.31 -3.52 15.13
C ILE A 165 -9.89 -2.53 14.13
N TYR A 166 -10.86 -2.97 13.34
CA TYR A 166 -11.56 -2.13 12.37
C TYR A 166 -12.23 -0.93 13.06
N ASP A 167 -12.98 -1.16 14.13
CA ASP A 167 -13.65 -0.10 14.89
C ASP A 167 -12.65 0.94 15.43
N ARG A 168 -11.49 0.49 15.90
CA ARG A 168 -10.43 1.36 16.40
C ARG A 168 -9.83 2.23 15.28
N ILE A 169 -9.63 1.66 14.09
CA ILE A 169 -9.17 2.40 12.91
C ILE A 169 -10.20 3.46 12.52
N GLN A 170 -11.49 3.10 12.47
CA GLN A 170 -12.57 4.04 12.14
C GLN A 170 -12.67 5.19 13.15
N GLN A 171 -12.53 4.90 14.45
CA GLN A 171 -12.49 5.92 15.50
C GLN A 171 -11.31 6.88 15.34
N HIS A 172 -10.13 6.35 14.99
CA HIS A 172 -8.94 7.16 14.74
C HIS A 172 -9.15 8.07 13.53
N ASN A 173 -9.63 7.52 12.43
CA ASN A 173 -9.90 8.28 11.21
C ASN A 173 -10.92 9.40 11.48
N ALA A 174 -12.03 9.11 12.17
CA ALA A 174 -13.03 10.12 12.51
C ALA A 174 -12.50 11.26 13.39
N ALA A 175 -11.47 11.00 14.20
CA ALA A 175 -10.86 12.01 15.05
C ALA A 175 -9.85 12.91 14.28
N HIS A 176 -9.37 12.49 13.10
CA HIS A 176 -8.32 13.16 12.33
C HIS A 176 -8.80 13.64 10.95
N THR A 177 -10.07 13.47 10.60
CA THR A 177 -10.68 14.02 9.37
C THR A 177 -11.14 15.48 9.51
N ALA A 178 -10.82 16.13 10.62
CA ALA A 178 -11.24 17.52 10.92
C ALA A 178 -10.14 18.57 10.66
N ASP A 179 -9.00 18.16 10.10
CA ASP A 179 -7.91 19.04 9.65
C ASP A 179 -7.75 18.90 8.12
#